data_a08f335cccd48b432580eb1adbc6c09b
#
_entry.id   a08f335cccd48b432580eb1adbc6c09b
#
_cell.length_a   1.000
_cell.length_b   1.000
_cell.length_c   1.000
_cell.angle_alpha   90.00
_cell.angle_beta   90.00
_cell.angle_gamma   90.00
#
_symmetry.space_group_name_H-M   'P 1'
#
loop_
_entity.id
_entity.type
_entity.pdbx_description
1 polymer ?
#
loop_
_entity_poly.entity_id
_entity_poly.type
_entity_poly.pdbx_seq_one_letter_code
_entity_poly.pdbx_strand_id
1 'polypeptide(L)'
;KEILEKYHDLFTLQWQGVAGNEHVPSQAEWEQLLTNCSGFLFYGMERFMSHLVLNRMVAMNIPKCHLMILLDLVRSKESYQRIMNSDIQKSYLHIAIERPTETAMLLSLTGVGSVIANQWYTTLQENAERLEILSKNLMTTGRTTGRAVRILQK
;
A
#
# COMPACT_ATOMS: atom_id res chain seq x y z
N LYS A 1 14.24 -0.80 2.60
CA LYS A 1 14.95 -0.68 3.87
C LYS A 1 15.72 0.65 3.93
N GLU A 2 16.60 0.94 2.97
CA GLU A 2 17.41 2.16 2.90
C GLU A 2 16.60 3.47 3.00
N ILE A 3 15.45 3.56 2.30
CA ILE A 3 14.59 4.75 2.34
C ILE A 3 14.01 4.95 3.75
N LEU A 4 13.58 3.88 4.41
CA LEU A 4 13.05 3.94 5.77
C LEU A 4 14.14 4.34 6.77
N GLU A 5 15.36 3.85 6.62
CA GLU A 5 16.51 4.23 7.43
C GLU A 5 16.90 5.69 7.23
N LYS A 6 16.90 6.16 5.96
CA LYS A 6 17.23 7.56 5.61
C LYS A 6 16.28 8.60 6.22
N TYR A 7 15.00 8.24 6.39
CA TYR A 7 13.96 9.16 6.89
C TYR A 7 13.50 8.84 8.32
N HIS A 8 14.17 7.90 8.99
CA HIS A 8 13.81 7.46 10.34
C HIS A 8 13.69 8.61 11.35
N ASP A 9 14.61 9.55 11.31
CA ASP A 9 14.67 10.68 12.26
C ASP A 9 13.58 11.74 12.01
N LEU A 10 12.89 11.70 10.85
CA LEU A 10 11.81 12.63 10.52
C LEU A 10 10.44 12.18 11.04
N PHE A 11 10.34 10.94 11.52
CA PHE A 11 9.12 10.41 12.10
C PHE A 11 9.24 10.41 13.63
N THR A 12 8.34 11.12 14.27
CA THR A 12 8.18 11.08 15.74
C THR A 12 7.53 9.78 16.21
N LEU A 13 7.07 8.93 15.29
CA LEU A 13 6.36 7.69 15.55
C LEU A 13 7.21 6.48 15.18
N GLN A 14 7.06 5.42 15.97
CA GLN A 14 7.75 4.16 15.75
C GLN A 14 7.21 3.43 14.51
N TRP A 15 8.10 3.05 13.59
CA TRP A 15 7.76 2.16 12.49
C TRP A 15 7.48 0.74 13.02
N GLN A 16 6.34 0.19 12.61
CA GLN A 16 6.00 -1.20 12.85
C GLN A 16 5.73 -1.87 11.50
N GLY A 17 6.17 -3.09 11.31
CA GLY A 17 5.90 -3.82 10.08
C GLY A 17 6.84 -4.98 9.83
N VAL A 18 6.62 -5.61 8.69
CA VAL A 18 7.39 -6.76 8.20
C VAL A 18 8.13 -6.35 6.92
N ALA A 19 9.41 -6.66 6.85
CA ALA A 19 10.23 -6.43 5.67
C ALA A 19 10.98 -7.73 5.31
N GLY A 20 11.00 -8.06 4.01
CA GLY A 20 11.63 -9.27 3.50
C GLY A 20 10.63 -10.38 3.16
N ASN A 21 11.15 -11.56 2.85
CA ASN A 21 10.34 -12.71 2.43
C ASN A 21 10.23 -13.79 3.50
N GLU A 22 10.76 -13.55 4.69
CA GLU A 22 10.86 -14.58 5.74
C GLU A 22 9.55 -14.81 6.49
N HIS A 23 8.70 -13.78 6.55
CA HIS A 23 7.42 -13.85 7.24
C HIS A 23 6.33 -13.15 6.42
N VAL A 24 5.25 -13.88 6.18
CA VAL A 24 4.02 -13.31 5.61
C VAL A 24 3.06 -13.05 6.76
N PRO A 25 2.63 -11.80 6.98
CA PRO A 25 1.71 -11.49 8.08
C PRO A 25 0.42 -12.31 7.99
N SER A 26 -0.03 -12.82 9.11
CA SER A 26 -1.36 -13.44 9.25
C SER A 26 -2.46 -12.40 9.09
N GLN A 27 -3.69 -12.85 8.86
CA GLN A 27 -4.85 -11.96 8.77
C GLN A 27 -5.00 -11.05 10.01
N ALA A 28 -4.75 -11.59 11.21
CA ALA A 28 -4.83 -10.82 12.46
C ALA A 28 -3.74 -9.75 12.55
N GLU A 29 -2.52 -10.04 12.08
CA GLU A 29 -1.42 -9.06 12.04
C GLU A 29 -1.72 -7.95 11.03
N TRP A 30 -2.29 -8.27 9.86
CA TRP A 30 -2.75 -7.26 8.90
C TRP A 30 -3.81 -6.34 9.51
N GLU A 31 -4.82 -6.92 10.17
CA GLU A 31 -5.87 -6.15 10.85
C GLU A 31 -5.30 -5.23 11.93
N GLN A 32 -4.37 -5.73 12.74
CA GLN A 32 -3.70 -4.96 13.79
C GLN A 32 -2.88 -3.79 13.20
N LEU A 33 -2.09 -4.03 12.16
CA LEU A 33 -1.31 -2.99 11.49
C LEU A 33 -2.22 -1.90 10.92
N LEU A 34 -3.28 -2.28 10.22
CA LEU A 34 -4.20 -1.34 9.57
C LEU A 34 -5.01 -0.50 10.56
N THR A 35 -5.46 -1.09 11.67
CA THR A 35 -6.30 -0.39 12.65
C THR A 35 -5.51 0.55 13.57
N ASN A 36 -4.22 0.32 13.75
CA ASN A 36 -3.38 1.07 14.67
C ASN A 36 -2.44 2.09 14.00
N CYS A 37 -2.30 2.05 12.68
CA CYS A 37 -1.42 2.97 11.98
C CYS A 37 -2.07 4.34 11.72
N SER A 38 -1.27 5.39 11.70
CA SER A 38 -1.65 6.71 11.16
C SER A 38 -1.26 6.87 9.69
N GLY A 39 -0.26 6.12 9.24
CA GLY A 39 0.14 5.97 7.85
C GLY A 39 0.54 4.54 7.56
N PHE A 40 0.18 4.02 6.40
CA PHE A 40 0.45 2.65 5.99
C PHE A 40 1.16 2.62 4.64
N LEU A 41 2.23 1.84 4.54
CA LEU A 41 2.97 1.61 3.31
C LEU A 41 2.98 0.12 2.97
N PHE A 42 2.46 -0.23 1.81
CA PHE A 42 2.63 -1.53 1.20
C PHE A 42 3.56 -1.41 -0.01
N TYR A 43 4.61 -2.21 -0.01
CA TYR A 43 5.55 -2.34 -1.11
C TYR A 43 5.75 -3.81 -1.41
N GLY A 44 5.14 -4.32 -2.46
CA GLY A 44 5.10 -5.75 -2.74
C GLY A 44 4.99 -6.10 -4.22
N MET A 45 5.01 -7.41 -4.51
CA MET A 45 4.89 -7.97 -5.84
C MET A 45 3.50 -8.56 -6.14
N GLU A 46 2.60 -8.53 -5.16
CA GLU A 46 1.22 -9.02 -5.27
C GLU A 46 0.28 -7.89 -4.97
N ARG A 47 -0.97 -7.98 -5.42
CA ARG A 47 -1.98 -6.98 -5.07
C ARG A 47 -2.18 -6.94 -3.56
N PHE A 48 -2.19 -5.75 -2.97
CA PHE A 48 -2.40 -5.56 -1.53
C PHE A 48 -3.65 -6.30 -1.03
N MET A 49 -4.76 -6.16 -1.75
CA MET A 49 -6.02 -6.79 -1.35
C MET A 49 -6.01 -8.31 -1.39
N SER A 50 -5.04 -8.95 -2.08
CA SER A 50 -4.92 -10.42 -2.07
C SER A 50 -4.49 -10.99 -0.72
N HIS A 51 -3.94 -10.16 0.16
CA HIS A 51 -3.54 -10.51 1.52
C HIS A 51 -4.66 -10.38 2.56
N LEU A 52 -5.82 -9.83 2.17
CA LEU A 52 -6.91 -9.52 3.07
C LEU A 52 -8.18 -10.29 2.73
N VAL A 53 -8.86 -10.79 3.75
CA VAL A 53 -10.18 -11.39 3.58
C VAL A 53 -11.22 -10.27 3.43
N LEU A 54 -11.88 -10.19 2.28
CA LEU A 54 -12.79 -9.10 1.91
C LEU A 54 -13.85 -8.82 2.98
N ASN A 55 -14.54 -9.85 3.49
CA ASN A 55 -15.58 -9.68 4.50
C ASN A 55 -15.04 -9.05 5.79
N ARG A 56 -13.81 -9.37 6.16
CA ARG A 56 -13.15 -8.77 7.32
C ARG A 56 -12.73 -7.34 7.03
N MET A 57 -12.22 -7.08 5.82
CA MET A 57 -11.86 -5.73 5.39
C MET A 57 -13.06 -4.78 5.44
N VAL A 58 -14.21 -5.20 4.92
CA VAL A 58 -15.44 -4.39 4.93
C VAL A 58 -15.95 -4.13 6.36
N ALA A 59 -15.71 -5.07 7.28
CA ALA A 59 -16.08 -4.93 8.68
C ALA A 59 -15.09 -4.09 9.51
N MET A 60 -13.88 -3.83 8.97
CA MET A 60 -12.89 -3.00 9.65
C MET A 60 -13.29 -1.53 9.62
N ASN A 61 -12.94 -0.84 10.70
CA ASN A 61 -13.01 0.61 10.78
C ASN A 61 -11.59 1.14 11.05
N ILE A 62 -11.03 1.85 10.07
CA ILE A 62 -9.63 2.33 10.07
C ILE A 62 -9.55 3.87 10.00
N PRO A 63 -10.25 4.60 10.87
CA PRO A 63 -10.31 6.07 10.80
C PRO A 63 -8.99 6.75 11.20
N LYS A 64 -8.08 6.01 11.84
CA LYS A 64 -6.77 6.54 12.24
C LYS A 64 -5.77 6.59 11.09
N CYS A 65 -5.96 5.80 10.05
CA CYS A 65 -5.06 5.77 8.89
C CYS A 65 -5.35 6.97 7.97
N HIS A 66 -4.55 8.01 8.11
CA HIS A 66 -4.69 9.23 7.33
C HIS A 66 -4.12 9.10 5.91
N LEU A 67 -3.12 8.25 5.72
CA LEU A 67 -2.46 8.05 4.44
C LEU A 67 -2.12 6.57 4.24
N MET A 68 -2.50 6.05 3.09
CA MET A 68 -2.12 4.71 2.62
C MET A 68 -1.40 4.81 1.27
N ILE A 69 -0.22 4.20 1.17
CA ILE A 69 0.58 4.14 -0.06
C ILE A 69 0.70 2.68 -0.48
N LEU A 70 0.20 2.34 -1.66
CA LEU A 70 0.19 0.99 -2.21
C LEU A 70 1.03 0.95 -3.50
N LEU A 71 2.20 0.31 -3.43
CA LEU A 71 3.13 0.12 -4.54
C LEU A 71 3.24 -1.38 -4.85
N ASP A 72 2.20 -1.94 -5.45
CA ASP A 72 1.96 -3.38 -5.56
C ASP A 72 1.89 -3.94 -7.00
N LEU A 73 1.83 -3.08 -8.02
CA LEU A 73 1.76 -3.49 -9.41
C LEU A 73 3.16 -3.50 -10.04
N VAL A 74 3.89 -4.60 -9.88
CA VAL A 74 5.26 -4.73 -10.37
C VAL A 74 5.31 -5.46 -11.72
N ARG A 75 6.01 -4.89 -12.69
CA ARG A 75 6.27 -5.49 -13.99
C ARG A 75 7.45 -6.46 -13.90
N SER A 76 7.20 -7.66 -13.43
CA SER A 76 8.16 -8.77 -13.43
C SER A 76 7.47 -10.10 -13.68
N LYS A 77 8.23 -11.10 -14.14
CA LYS A 77 7.71 -12.46 -14.35
C LYS A 77 7.22 -13.06 -13.04
N GLU A 78 7.95 -12.83 -11.98
CA GLU A 78 7.63 -13.30 -10.63
C GLU A 78 6.32 -12.71 -10.11
N SER A 79 6.13 -11.40 -10.30
CA SER A 79 4.90 -10.71 -9.91
C SER A 79 3.69 -11.25 -10.69
N TYR A 80 3.82 -11.40 -12.01
CA TYR A 80 2.74 -11.96 -12.82
C TYR A 80 2.39 -13.39 -12.42
N GLN A 81 3.37 -14.26 -12.14
CA GLN A 81 3.13 -15.62 -11.67
C GLN A 81 2.41 -15.65 -10.32
N ARG A 82 2.82 -14.81 -9.37
CA ARG A 82 2.17 -14.71 -8.05
C ARG A 82 0.72 -14.26 -8.18
N ILE A 83 0.47 -13.21 -8.95
CA ILE A 83 -0.89 -12.71 -9.20
C ILE A 83 -1.75 -13.78 -9.89
N MET A 84 -1.24 -14.43 -10.94
CA MET A 84 -1.96 -15.52 -11.62
C MET A 84 -2.31 -16.65 -10.66
N ASN A 85 -1.36 -17.11 -9.84
CA ASN A 85 -1.60 -18.18 -8.87
C ASN A 85 -2.65 -17.75 -7.82
N SER A 86 -2.60 -16.51 -7.36
CA SER A 86 -3.57 -15.93 -6.44
C SER A 86 -4.98 -15.88 -7.05
N ASP A 87 -5.09 -15.63 -8.35
CA ASP A 87 -6.37 -15.45 -9.05
C ASP A 87 -7.07 -16.76 -9.41
N ILE A 88 -6.37 -17.92 -9.41
CA ILE A 88 -6.92 -19.21 -9.86
C ILE A 88 -8.24 -19.60 -9.14
N GLN A 89 -8.35 -19.28 -7.86
CA GLN A 89 -9.52 -19.66 -7.04
C GLN A 89 -10.46 -18.49 -6.76
N LYS A 90 -10.21 -17.32 -7.35
CA LYS A 90 -11.02 -16.13 -7.11
C LYS A 90 -12.17 -16.01 -8.10
N SER A 91 -13.33 -15.57 -7.62
CA SER A 91 -14.41 -15.15 -8.50
C SER A 91 -14.07 -13.86 -9.25
N TYR A 92 -14.75 -13.61 -10.36
CA TYR A 92 -14.62 -12.36 -11.11
C TYR A 92 -14.81 -11.11 -10.23
N LEU A 93 -15.78 -11.15 -9.31
CA LEU A 93 -16.04 -10.05 -8.38
C LEU A 93 -14.88 -9.81 -7.43
N HIS A 94 -14.24 -10.88 -6.92
CA HIS A 94 -13.04 -10.77 -6.10
C HIS A 94 -11.90 -10.08 -6.85
N ILE A 95 -11.64 -10.51 -8.08
CA ILE A 95 -10.59 -9.92 -8.92
C ILE A 95 -10.90 -8.44 -9.23
N ALA A 96 -12.18 -8.11 -9.47
CA ALA A 96 -12.60 -6.74 -9.75
C ALA A 96 -12.31 -5.80 -8.56
N ILE A 97 -12.57 -6.23 -7.33
CA ILE A 97 -12.34 -5.43 -6.10
C ILE A 97 -10.84 -5.19 -5.83
N GLU A 98 -9.98 -6.08 -6.31
CA GLU A 98 -8.52 -5.93 -6.19
C GLU A 98 -7.90 -4.96 -7.20
N ARG A 99 -8.70 -4.38 -8.10
CA ARG A 99 -8.21 -3.31 -9.00
C ARG A 99 -7.90 -2.05 -8.20
N PRO A 100 -6.91 -1.25 -8.63
CA PRO A 100 -6.44 -0.08 -7.85
C PRO A 100 -7.56 0.91 -7.48
N THR A 101 -8.46 1.20 -8.42
CA THR A 101 -9.57 2.14 -8.19
C THR A 101 -10.56 1.60 -7.17
N GLU A 102 -11.00 0.35 -7.34
CA GLU A 102 -11.97 -0.32 -6.47
C GLU A 102 -11.37 -0.53 -5.06
N THR A 103 -10.11 -0.91 -4.99
CA THR A 103 -9.35 -0.98 -3.73
C THR A 103 -9.32 0.37 -3.02
N ALA A 104 -8.99 1.46 -3.73
CA ALA A 104 -8.96 2.79 -3.14
C ALA A 104 -10.33 3.25 -2.63
N MET A 105 -11.40 2.96 -3.38
CA MET A 105 -12.78 3.24 -2.96
C MET A 105 -13.14 2.46 -1.68
N LEU A 106 -12.85 1.17 -1.65
CA LEU A 106 -13.13 0.33 -0.48
C LEU A 106 -12.38 0.82 0.76
N LEU A 107 -11.08 1.12 0.63
CA LEU A 107 -10.26 1.65 1.71
C LEU A 107 -10.80 2.99 2.23
N SER A 108 -11.25 3.87 1.34
CA SER A 108 -11.87 5.13 1.72
C SER A 108 -13.18 4.93 2.48
N LEU A 109 -13.98 3.94 2.10
CA LEU A 109 -15.23 3.58 2.81
C LEU A 109 -14.95 3.02 4.21
N THR A 110 -13.80 2.36 4.43
CA THR A 110 -13.40 1.88 5.75
C THR A 110 -12.77 2.96 6.65
N GLY A 111 -12.63 4.19 6.15
CA GLY A 111 -12.20 5.34 6.93
C GLY A 111 -10.79 5.86 6.61
N VAL A 112 -10.08 5.27 5.65
CA VAL A 112 -8.75 5.77 5.22
C VAL A 112 -8.87 7.16 4.62
N GLY A 113 -8.07 8.11 5.11
CA GLY A 113 -8.16 9.51 4.72
C GLY A 113 -7.69 9.81 3.28
N SER A 114 -6.62 9.16 2.85
CA SER A 114 -6.06 9.30 1.50
C SER A 114 -5.39 8.02 1.05
N VAL A 115 -5.60 7.62 -0.20
CA VAL A 115 -4.97 6.44 -0.81
C VAL A 115 -4.16 6.87 -2.03
N ILE A 116 -2.89 6.50 -2.06
CA ILE A 116 -1.98 6.63 -3.20
C ILE A 116 -1.67 5.22 -3.69
N ALA A 117 -2.03 4.90 -4.91
CA ALA A 117 -1.81 3.57 -5.48
C ALA A 117 -1.35 3.66 -6.94
N ASN A 118 -0.56 2.67 -7.38
CA ASN A 118 -0.25 2.50 -8.79
C ASN A 118 -1.52 2.12 -9.57
N GLN A 119 -1.76 2.80 -10.69
CA GLN A 119 -2.84 2.44 -11.63
C GLN A 119 -2.37 1.43 -12.70
N TRP A 120 -1.05 1.36 -12.93
CA TRP A 120 -0.40 0.56 -13.96
C TRP A 120 0.78 -0.22 -13.38
N TYR A 121 1.14 -1.29 -14.07
CA TYR A 121 2.36 -2.03 -13.77
C TYR A 121 3.60 -1.16 -13.99
N THR A 122 4.46 -1.12 -12.98
CA THR A 122 5.72 -0.36 -12.93
C THR A 122 6.88 -1.29 -12.58
N THR A 123 8.11 -0.83 -12.74
CA THR A 123 9.27 -1.59 -12.27
C THR A 123 9.49 -1.39 -10.77
N LEU A 124 10.22 -2.30 -10.14
CA LEU A 124 10.63 -2.13 -8.73
C LEU A 124 11.45 -0.85 -8.53
N GLN A 125 12.30 -0.53 -9.50
CA GLN A 125 13.11 0.69 -9.46
C GLN A 125 12.23 1.95 -9.51
N GLU A 126 11.29 2.03 -10.46
CA GLU A 126 10.34 3.16 -10.53
C GLU A 126 9.52 3.31 -9.24
N ASN A 127 9.10 2.19 -8.63
CA ASN A 127 8.40 2.24 -7.34
C ASN A 127 9.29 2.75 -6.21
N ALA A 128 10.58 2.38 -6.19
CA ALA A 128 11.54 2.88 -5.21
C ALA A 128 11.77 4.39 -5.39
N GLU A 129 11.97 4.86 -6.61
CA GLU A 129 12.13 6.29 -6.94
C GLU A 129 10.89 7.10 -6.55
N ARG A 130 9.69 6.58 -6.86
CA ARG A 130 8.40 7.20 -6.46
C ARG A 130 8.26 7.28 -4.96
N LEU A 131 8.61 6.20 -4.24
CA LEU A 131 8.57 6.20 -2.78
C LEU A 131 9.54 7.24 -2.20
N GLU A 132 10.75 7.36 -2.74
CA GLU A 132 11.71 8.38 -2.31
C GLU A 132 11.17 9.80 -2.53
N ILE A 133 10.63 10.08 -3.72
CA ILE A 133 10.03 11.38 -4.05
C ILE A 133 8.85 11.68 -3.14
N LEU A 134 7.95 10.71 -2.92
CA LEU A 134 6.81 10.87 -2.01
C LEU A 134 7.27 11.14 -0.59
N SER A 135 8.19 10.33 -0.06
CA SER A 135 8.72 10.50 1.30
C SER A 135 9.32 11.90 1.48
N LYS A 136 10.19 12.34 0.57
CA LYS A 136 10.79 13.66 0.60
C LYS A 136 9.74 14.79 0.60
N ASN A 137 8.70 14.67 -0.22
CA ASN A 137 7.70 15.72 -0.38
C ASN A 137 6.65 15.71 0.73
N LEU A 138 6.27 14.54 1.25
CA LEU A 138 5.34 14.42 2.37
C LEU A 138 5.95 14.90 3.68
N MET A 139 7.27 14.73 3.85
CA MET A 139 8.01 15.23 5.04
C MET A 139 8.23 16.74 5.00
N THR A 140 8.00 17.40 3.87
CA THR A 140 8.18 18.84 3.77
C THR A 140 6.97 19.54 4.37
N THR A 141 7.19 20.40 5.36
CA THR A 141 6.15 21.16 6.06
C THR A 141 5.27 21.95 5.07
N GLY A 142 3.94 21.88 5.26
CA GLY A 142 2.96 22.60 4.45
C GLY A 142 2.62 22.01 3.08
N ARG A 143 3.14 20.82 2.74
CA ARG A 143 2.74 20.09 1.53
C ARG A 143 1.59 19.14 1.82
N THR A 144 0.59 19.17 0.94
CA THR A 144 -0.52 18.21 0.96
C THR A 144 -0.18 16.96 0.13
N THR A 145 -0.87 15.84 0.38
CA THR A 145 -0.74 14.61 -0.40
C THR A 145 -0.96 14.85 -1.89
N GLY A 146 -1.95 15.67 -2.26
CA GLY A 146 -2.22 16.02 -3.65
C GLY A 146 -1.08 16.77 -4.33
N ARG A 147 -0.38 17.66 -3.61
CA ARG A 147 0.83 18.33 -4.14
C ARG A 147 2.00 17.36 -4.31
N ALA A 148 2.18 16.43 -3.36
CA ALA A 148 3.23 15.43 -3.46
C ALA A 148 3.01 14.49 -4.67
N VAL A 149 1.78 14.04 -4.89
CA VAL A 149 1.42 13.18 -6.05
C VAL A 149 1.60 13.91 -7.38
N ARG A 150 1.24 15.20 -7.46
CA ARG A 150 1.41 16.00 -8.69
C ARG A 150 2.86 16.09 -9.17
N ILE A 151 3.83 15.97 -8.27
CA ILE A 151 5.26 15.97 -8.62
C ILE A 151 5.64 14.68 -9.36
N LEU A 152 4.96 13.57 -9.07
CA LEU A 152 5.19 12.28 -9.73
C LEU A 152 4.61 12.21 -11.16
N GLN A 153 3.69 13.11 -11.50
CA GLN A 153 3.01 13.12 -12.79
C GLN A 153 3.74 13.98 -13.87
N LYS A 154 4.87 14.56 -13.51
CA LYS A 154 5.74 15.32 -14.43
C LYS A 154 6.89 14.45 -14.93
#